data_b8d2ba72d0b7049d20f3f1aa09841d98
#
_entry.id   b8d2ba72d0b7049d20f3f1aa09841d98
#
_cell.length_a   1.000
_cell.length_b   1.000
_cell.length_c   1.000
_cell.angle_alpha   90.00
_cell.angle_beta   90.00
_cell.angle_gamma   90.00
#
_symmetry.space_group_name_H-M   'P 1'
#
loop_
_entity.id
_entity.type
_entity.pdbx_description
1 polymer ?
#
loop_
_entity_poly.entity_id
_entity_poly.type
_entity_poly.pdbx_seq_one_letter_code
_entity_poly.pdbx_strand_id
1 'polypeptide(L)'
;IHPEKVLNPNCMGSNAGGRIVTEAFNISNSSKGQRWVILSGEGLQAFDQAIKDERKAELEEMLAHIKALAETPHTEDASGTDAALQTKLSEIEEKANQAETTTEAIATLTEEALAAGMAFLAEATPKSVEHPFDITFLMSDASLKDGEGWSTKPAISFSCGEFFEKAFDFNQTLTALPAGTYQFKGQAFQRPGNTEDVYKAFTAGQDNVNVVIYAGDEEAKIQNIAAEAQTKKLGGSETAVGSNPTRYVPNNMQAASFYFAAELYDNGVVTQLDEDDSKMKVGMRCEEVQAAYWTIFDNFRLYYYGTMSPDQVTSIRQTVADKAQLDGPFATPADVYSLSGIRVRQQATSLDGLPQGIYIVNGYKLVVR
;
A
#
# COMPACT_ATOMS: atom_id res chain seq x y z
N ILE A 1 -6.10 -16.35 19.62
CA ILE A 1 -5.54 -16.73 20.95
C ILE A 1 -4.04 -16.92 20.74
N HIS A 2 -3.23 -16.10 21.34
CA HIS A 2 -1.76 -16.23 21.22
C HIS A 2 -1.33 -17.45 22.04
N PRO A 3 -0.72 -18.50 21.48
CA PRO A 3 -0.41 -19.75 22.22
C PRO A 3 0.51 -19.50 23.42
N GLU A 4 1.37 -18.49 23.37
CA GLU A 4 2.27 -18.12 24.47
C GLU A 4 1.57 -17.50 25.68
N LYS A 5 0.29 -17.17 25.57
CA LYS A 5 -0.51 -16.56 26.65
C LYS A 5 -1.48 -17.52 27.33
N VAL A 6 -1.48 -18.78 26.94
CA VAL A 6 -2.49 -19.75 27.39
C VAL A 6 -2.40 -20.10 28.87
N LEU A 7 -1.33 -19.81 29.56
CA LEU A 7 -1.20 -20.11 31.00
C LEU A 7 -0.28 -19.11 31.72
N ASN A 8 -0.49 -17.83 31.56
CA ASN A 8 0.12 -16.91 32.52
C ASN A 8 -0.76 -16.87 33.79
N PRO A 9 -0.30 -17.42 34.91
CA PRO A 9 -1.08 -17.44 36.16
C PRO A 9 -1.49 -16.06 36.67
N ASN A 10 -0.82 -15.02 36.20
CA ASN A 10 -1.14 -13.62 36.53
C ASN A 10 -2.34 -13.06 35.76
N CYS A 11 -2.83 -13.78 34.72
CA CYS A 11 -4.01 -13.37 33.95
C CYS A 11 -5.29 -14.09 34.40
N MET A 12 -5.20 -15.13 35.20
CA MET A 12 -6.33 -15.68 35.93
C MET A 12 -6.47 -14.87 37.22
N GLY A 13 -7.57 -14.16 37.41
CA GLY A 13 -7.79 -13.37 38.62
C GLY A 13 -7.47 -14.21 39.86
N SER A 14 -6.26 -14.11 40.37
CA SER A 14 -5.85 -14.73 41.61
C SER A 14 -6.02 -13.71 42.71
N ASN A 15 -6.98 -13.92 43.58
CA ASN A 15 -6.82 -13.39 44.90
C ASN A 15 -5.60 -14.12 45.51
N ALA A 16 -4.87 -13.47 46.35
CA ALA A 16 -3.53 -13.74 46.89
C ALA A 16 -3.24 -15.14 47.49
N GLY A 17 -3.73 -16.20 46.89
CA GLY A 17 -3.57 -17.58 47.36
C GLY A 17 -3.42 -18.64 46.27
N GLY A 18 -3.22 -18.28 45.01
CA GLY A 18 -2.93 -19.25 43.94
C GLY A 18 -4.08 -20.21 43.59
N ARG A 19 -5.28 -19.91 43.95
CA ARG A 19 -6.47 -20.67 43.56
C ARG A 19 -6.95 -20.19 42.20
N ILE A 20 -7.14 -21.13 41.26
CA ILE A 20 -7.94 -20.92 40.07
C ILE A 20 -9.37 -20.69 40.52
N VAL A 21 -9.87 -19.49 40.45
CA VAL A 21 -11.28 -19.16 40.75
C VAL A 21 -11.98 -19.09 39.40
N THR A 22 -12.94 -19.97 39.20
CA THR A 22 -13.91 -19.84 38.10
C THR A 22 -14.91 -18.74 38.51
N GLU A 23 -14.61 -17.51 38.15
CA GLU A 23 -15.63 -16.46 38.20
C GLU A 23 -16.65 -16.67 37.08
N ALA A 24 -17.89 -16.33 37.35
CA ALA A 24 -18.95 -16.42 36.36
C ALA A 24 -18.58 -15.61 35.10
N PHE A 25 -18.61 -16.28 33.97
CA PHE A 25 -18.22 -15.73 32.68
C PHE A 25 -19.16 -14.57 32.32
N ASN A 26 -18.73 -13.35 32.47
CA ASN A 26 -19.47 -12.18 32.02
C ASN A 26 -19.11 -11.87 30.59
N ILE A 27 -19.97 -12.24 29.65
CA ILE A 27 -19.79 -11.99 28.20
C ILE A 27 -20.12 -10.53 27.84
N SER A 28 -19.79 -9.57 28.67
CA SER A 28 -19.91 -8.17 28.26
C SER A 28 -18.77 -7.80 27.31
N ASN A 29 -19.10 -7.09 26.22
CA ASN A 29 -18.19 -6.71 25.12
C ASN A 29 -17.00 -5.83 25.51
N SER A 30 -16.82 -5.48 26.77
CA SER A 30 -15.82 -4.54 27.26
C SER A 30 -14.44 -5.16 27.58
N SER A 31 -14.31 -6.49 27.54
CA SER A 31 -13.05 -7.18 27.88
C SER A 31 -12.58 -8.13 26.77
N LYS A 32 -12.29 -7.59 25.60
CA LYS A 32 -11.77 -8.36 24.45
C LYS A 32 -10.46 -9.13 24.75
N GLY A 33 -9.78 -8.85 25.85
CA GLY A 33 -8.52 -9.50 26.23
C GLY A 33 -8.64 -10.69 27.18
N GLN A 34 -9.85 -11.09 27.61
CA GLN A 34 -10.01 -12.09 28.69
C GLN A 34 -10.91 -13.27 28.28
N ARG A 35 -10.90 -13.67 27.02
CA ARG A 35 -11.61 -14.89 26.60
C ARG A 35 -10.70 -16.11 26.75
N TRP A 36 -11.06 -17.01 27.66
CA TRP A 36 -10.39 -18.29 27.84
C TRP A 36 -11.26 -19.41 27.28
N VAL A 37 -10.67 -20.27 26.49
CA VAL A 37 -11.32 -21.53 26.07
C VAL A 37 -10.59 -22.66 26.76
N ILE A 38 -11.30 -23.43 27.57
CA ILE A 38 -10.77 -24.66 28.15
C ILE A 38 -11.08 -25.77 27.14
N LEU A 39 -10.03 -26.33 26.54
CA LEU A 39 -10.15 -27.39 25.55
C LEU A 39 -9.98 -28.75 26.23
N SER A 40 -10.78 -29.75 25.82
CA SER A 40 -10.50 -31.18 26.08
C SER A 40 -9.32 -31.65 25.27
N GLY A 41 -8.81 -32.85 25.50
CA GLY A 41 -7.71 -33.42 24.73
C GLY A 41 -7.96 -33.39 23.21
N GLU A 42 -9.17 -33.74 22.76
CA GLU A 42 -9.57 -33.66 21.34
C GLU A 42 -9.68 -32.21 20.84
N GLY A 43 -10.24 -31.32 21.67
CA GLY A 43 -10.33 -29.89 21.36
C GLY A 43 -8.96 -29.22 21.29
N LEU A 44 -7.99 -29.65 22.10
CA LEU A 44 -6.60 -29.17 22.02
C LEU A 44 -5.95 -29.61 20.72
N GLN A 45 -6.09 -30.87 20.33
CA GLN A 45 -5.55 -31.35 19.05
C GLN A 45 -6.14 -30.62 17.84
N ALA A 46 -7.46 -30.36 17.86
CA ALA A 46 -8.11 -29.60 16.80
C ALA A 46 -7.61 -28.14 16.75
N PHE A 47 -7.34 -27.54 17.91
CA PHE A 47 -6.79 -26.19 18.02
C PHE A 47 -5.34 -26.13 17.52
N ASP A 48 -4.49 -27.06 17.91
CA ASP A 48 -3.09 -27.14 17.45
C ASP A 48 -3.05 -27.38 15.94
N GLN A 49 -3.94 -28.21 15.41
CA GLN A 49 -4.04 -28.39 13.96
C GLN A 49 -4.48 -27.11 13.24
N ALA A 50 -5.46 -26.38 13.80
CA ALA A 50 -5.90 -25.11 13.21
C ALA A 50 -4.79 -24.05 13.18
N ILE A 51 -3.96 -23.96 14.23
CA ILE A 51 -2.78 -23.08 14.23
C ILE A 51 -1.76 -23.54 13.18
N LYS A 52 -1.53 -24.85 13.08
CA LYS A 52 -0.61 -25.39 12.07
C LYS A 52 -1.09 -25.08 10.65
N ASP A 53 -2.39 -25.20 10.39
CA ASP A 53 -3.00 -24.87 9.10
C ASP A 53 -2.90 -23.37 8.79
N GLU A 54 -3.10 -22.50 9.78
CA GLU A 54 -2.90 -21.06 9.66
C GLU A 54 -1.44 -20.72 9.29
N ARG A 55 -0.46 -21.31 10.00
CA ARG A 55 0.95 -21.10 9.69
C ARG A 55 1.36 -21.64 8.31
N LYS A 56 0.74 -22.72 7.86
CA LYS A 56 0.94 -23.22 6.49
C LYS A 56 0.40 -22.23 5.46
N ALA A 57 -0.77 -21.66 5.68
CA ALA A 57 -1.33 -20.65 4.80
C ALA A 57 -0.45 -19.39 4.72
N GLU A 58 0.09 -18.93 5.87
CA GLU A 58 1.07 -17.83 5.90
C GLU A 58 2.35 -18.14 5.10
N LEU A 59 2.88 -19.36 5.22
CA LEU A 59 4.02 -19.81 4.43
C LEU A 59 3.69 -19.87 2.93
N GLU A 60 2.55 -20.42 2.55
CA GLU A 60 2.11 -20.50 1.15
C GLU A 60 1.95 -19.12 0.54
N GLU A 61 1.39 -18.15 1.28
CA GLU A 61 1.30 -16.76 0.87
C GLU A 61 2.68 -16.13 0.69
N MET A 62 3.59 -16.32 1.65
CA MET A 62 4.97 -15.83 1.55
C MET A 62 5.68 -16.43 0.32
N LEU A 63 5.58 -17.73 0.10
CA LEU A 63 6.17 -18.40 -1.06
C LEU A 63 5.59 -17.84 -2.38
N ALA A 64 4.30 -17.55 -2.42
CA ALA A 64 3.67 -16.95 -3.60
C ALA A 64 4.23 -15.54 -3.88
N HIS A 65 4.41 -14.71 -2.86
CA HIS A 65 5.05 -13.40 -3.00
C HIS A 65 6.47 -13.51 -3.53
N ILE A 66 7.29 -14.39 -2.94
CA ILE A 66 8.69 -14.55 -3.38
C ILE A 66 8.79 -15.11 -4.81
N LYS A 67 7.91 -16.03 -5.20
CA LYS A 67 7.83 -16.50 -6.60
C LYS A 67 7.46 -15.37 -7.56
N ALA A 68 6.52 -14.52 -7.18
CA ALA A 68 6.13 -13.36 -8.00
C ALA A 68 7.30 -12.38 -8.22
N LEU A 69 8.21 -12.21 -7.23
CA LEU A 69 9.44 -11.44 -7.42
C LEU A 69 10.30 -12.06 -8.53
N ALA A 70 10.53 -13.36 -8.50
CA ALA A 70 11.34 -14.06 -9.50
C ALA A 70 10.70 -14.04 -10.91
N GLU A 71 9.37 -13.96 -10.99
CA GLU A 71 8.65 -13.84 -12.26
C GLU A 71 8.67 -12.42 -12.85
N THR A 72 8.97 -11.40 -12.03
CA THR A 72 9.10 -10.02 -12.49
C THR A 72 10.28 -9.93 -13.45
N PRO A 73 10.13 -9.37 -14.68
CA PRO A 73 11.23 -9.21 -15.60
C PRO A 73 12.36 -8.38 -14.99
N HIS A 74 13.53 -8.97 -14.81
CA HIS A 74 14.70 -8.34 -14.18
C HIS A 74 15.97 -8.60 -14.99
N THR A 75 17.06 -7.97 -14.60
CA THR A 75 18.38 -8.17 -15.21
C THR A 75 18.82 -9.62 -14.97
N GLU A 76 19.39 -10.23 -16.02
CA GLU A 76 19.97 -11.57 -15.88
C GLU A 76 21.07 -11.56 -14.83
N ASP A 77 20.97 -12.50 -13.92
CA ASP A 77 21.90 -12.68 -12.82
C ASP A 77 23.15 -13.43 -13.29
N ALA A 78 24.28 -12.77 -13.27
CA ALA A 78 25.58 -13.40 -13.54
C ALA A 78 26.05 -14.30 -12.40
N SER A 79 25.43 -14.21 -11.21
CA SER A 79 25.81 -14.96 -9.97
C SER A 79 25.04 -16.26 -9.76
N GLY A 80 23.94 -16.48 -10.51
CA GLY A 80 23.05 -17.65 -10.33
C GLY A 80 22.01 -17.47 -9.23
N THR A 81 21.68 -16.21 -8.86
CA THR A 81 20.73 -15.89 -7.79
C THR A 81 19.34 -16.46 -8.06
N ASP A 82 18.85 -16.43 -9.30
CA ASP A 82 17.57 -17.04 -9.70
C ASP A 82 17.55 -18.55 -9.41
N ALA A 83 18.58 -19.26 -9.81
CA ALA A 83 18.69 -20.71 -9.57
C ALA A 83 18.80 -21.03 -8.08
N ALA A 84 19.54 -20.22 -7.32
CA ALA A 84 19.66 -20.35 -5.88
C ALA A 84 18.31 -20.13 -5.18
N LEU A 85 17.56 -19.10 -5.58
CA LEU A 85 16.22 -18.83 -5.06
C LEU A 85 15.28 -20.01 -5.34
N GLN A 86 15.20 -20.50 -6.59
CA GLN A 86 14.34 -21.64 -6.96
C GLN A 86 14.68 -22.91 -6.18
N THR A 87 15.98 -23.19 -5.97
CA THR A 87 16.43 -24.31 -5.17
C THR A 87 15.97 -24.18 -3.73
N LYS A 88 16.16 -22.99 -3.13
CA LYS A 88 15.77 -22.72 -1.74
C LYS A 88 14.26 -22.82 -1.53
N LEU A 89 13.45 -22.27 -2.44
CA LEU A 89 12.00 -22.39 -2.37
C LEU A 89 11.52 -23.84 -2.47
N SER A 90 12.13 -24.63 -3.35
CA SER A 90 11.82 -26.06 -3.46
C SER A 90 12.14 -26.84 -2.19
N GLU A 91 13.29 -26.56 -1.55
CA GLU A 91 13.66 -27.16 -0.26
C GLU A 91 12.68 -26.80 0.87
N ILE A 92 12.21 -25.56 0.89
CA ILE A 92 11.23 -25.07 1.87
C ILE A 92 9.89 -25.80 1.68
N GLU A 93 9.41 -25.89 0.45
CA GLU A 93 8.17 -26.61 0.12
C GLU A 93 8.26 -28.11 0.50
N GLU A 94 9.37 -28.76 0.22
CA GLU A 94 9.57 -30.15 0.58
C GLU A 94 9.52 -30.35 2.10
N LYS A 95 10.24 -29.51 2.87
CA LYS A 95 10.23 -29.56 4.33
C LYS A 95 8.84 -29.27 4.92
N ALA A 96 8.12 -28.28 4.39
CA ALA A 96 6.79 -27.91 4.87
C ALA A 96 5.75 -29.03 4.68
N ASN A 97 5.96 -29.90 3.68
CA ASN A 97 5.05 -31.00 3.35
C ASN A 97 5.36 -32.32 4.12
N GLN A 98 6.42 -32.35 4.93
CA GLN A 98 6.72 -33.51 5.76
C GLN A 98 5.68 -33.66 6.89
N ALA A 99 5.29 -34.89 7.18
CA ALA A 99 4.21 -35.15 8.15
C ALA A 99 4.56 -34.70 9.58
N GLU A 100 5.84 -34.81 9.97
CA GLU A 100 6.36 -34.45 11.29
C GLU A 100 6.66 -32.95 11.45
N THR A 101 6.50 -32.14 10.42
CA THR A 101 6.81 -30.70 10.51
C THR A 101 5.95 -30.02 11.57
N THR A 102 6.59 -29.41 12.57
CA THR A 102 5.91 -28.72 13.66
C THR A 102 5.47 -27.33 13.25
N THR A 103 4.58 -26.73 14.03
CA THR A 103 4.13 -25.34 13.85
C THR A 103 5.29 -24.33 13.89
N GLU A 104 6.25 -24.54 14.82
CA GLU A 104 7.44 -23.71 14.95
C GLU A 104 8.36 -23.86 13.74
N ALA A 105 8.51 -25.10 13.23
CA ALA A 105 9.30 -25.35 12.03
C ALA A 105 8.70 -24.63 10.80
N ILE A 106 7.36 -24.60 10.66
CA ILE A 106 6.69 -23.87 9.58
C ILE A 106 6.95 -22.36 9.70
N ALA A 107 6.89 -21.80 10.91
CA ALA A 107 7.21 -20.38 11.12
C ALA A 107 8.66 -20.07 10.71
N THR A 108 9.62 -20.92 11.07
CA THR A 108 11.02 -20.79 10.64
C THR A 108 11.16 -20.87 9.11
N LEU A 109 10.40 -21.76 8.44
CA LEU A 109 10.40 -21.84 6.98
C LEU A 109 9.86 -20.58 6.32
N THR A 110 8.89 -19.91 6.95
CA THR A 110 8.38 -18.60 6.47
C THR A 110 9.48 -17.53 6.55
N GLU A 111 10.24 -17.50 7.65
CA GLU A 111 11.38 -16.59 7.79
C GLU A 111 12.50 -16.92 6.77
N GLU A 112 12.78 -18.21 6.52
CA GLU A 112 13.74 -18.65 5.50
C GLU A 112 13.31 -18.24 4.10
N ALA A 113 12.02 -18.33 3.77
CA ALA A 113 11.47 -17.89 2.48
C ALA A 113 11.64 -16.37 2.29
N LEU A 114 11.30 -15.60 3.32
CA LEU A 114 11.50 -14.14 3.31
C LEU A 114 12.98 -13.80 3.11
N ALA A 115 13.88 -14.42 3.88
CA ALA A 115 15.33 -14.18 3.78
C ALA A 115 15.86 -14.51 2.38
N ALA A 116 15.37 -15.58 1.74
CA ALA A 116 15.74 -15.94 0.37
C ALA A 116 15.27 -14.88 -0.65
N GLY A 117 14.04 -14.35 -0.48
CA GLY A 117 13.52 -13.27 -1.29
C GLY A 117 14.32 -11.97 -1.13
N MET A 118 14.70 -11.62 0.09
CA MET A 118 15.52 -10.43 0.36
C MET A 118 16.92 -10.56 -0.25
N ALA A 119 17.54 -11.74 -0.16
CA ALA A 119 18.83 -12.03 -0.80
C ALA A 119 18.74 -11.93 -2.33
N PHE A 120 17.64 -12.39 -2.92
CA PHE A 120 17.37 -12.22 -4.36
C PHE A 120 17.26 -10.74 -4.73
N LEU A 121 16.48 -9.96 -3.99
CA LEU A 121 16.29 -8.53 -4.25
C LEU A 121 17.59 -7.73 -4.13
N ALA A 122 18.52 -8.10 -3.25
CA ALA A 122 19.82 -7.45 -3.10
C ALA A 122 20.67 -7.51 -4.38
N GLU A 123 20.48 -8.53 -5.21
CA GLU A 123 21.24 -8.75 -6.46
C GLU A 123 20.43 -8.40 -7.72
N ALA A 124 19.11 -8.36 -7.62
CA ALA A 124 18.21 -8.20 -8.75
C ALA A 124 17.81 -6.74 -8.98
N THR A 125 17.72 -6.36 -10.26
CA THR A 125 17.17 -5.05 -10.68
C THR A 125 16.11 -5.30 -11.74
N PRO A 126 14.90 -4.73 -11.63
CA PRO A 126 13.85 -4.93 -12.63
C PRO A 126 14.30 -4.37 -13.99
N LYS A 127 13.84 -4.97 -15.09
CA LYS A 127 14.23 -4.54 -16.45
C LYS A 127 13.69 -3.17 -16.84
N SER A 128 12.60 -2.76 -16.21
CA SER A 128 11.99 -1.47 -16.50
C SER A 128 11.27 -0.92 -15.26
N VAL A 129 11.10 0.36 -15.25
CA VAL A 129 10.40 1.11 -14.20
C VAL A 129 8.88 0.87 -14.20
N GLU A 130 8.32 0.36 -15.31
CA GLU A 130 6.91 -0.01 -15.41
C GLU A 130 6.60 -1.35 -14.71
N HIS A 131 7.62 -2.15 -14.47
CA HIS A 131 7.50 -3.47 -13.85
C HIS A 131 8.45 -3.63 -12.68
N PRO A 132 8.27 -2.82 -11.60
CA PRO A 132 9.08 -2.94 -10.39
C PRO A 132 8.78 -4.25 -9.65
N PHE A 133 9.64 -4.60 -8.70
CA PHE A 133 9.31 -5.62 -7.72
C PHE A 133 8.25 -5.08 -6.75
N ASP A 134 7.10 -5.76 -6.67
CA ASP A 134 6.10 -5.46 -5.66
C ASP A 134 6.48 -6.14 -4.34
N ILE A 135 6.88 -5.35 -3.37
CA ILE A 135 7.27 -5.78 -2.04
C ILE A 135 6.30 -5.28 -0.96
N THR A 136 5.06 -5.01 -1.36
CA THR A 136 3.99 -4.54 -0.46
C THR A 136 3.75 -5.51 0.69
N PHE A 137 4.00 -6.81 0.51
CA PHE A 137 3.88 -7.85 1.53
C PHE A 137 4.83 -7.65 2.74
N LEU A 138 5.86 -6.81 2.63
CA LEU A 138 6.71 -6.42 3.77
C LEU A 138 5.98 -5.48 4.74
N MET A 139 4.89 -4.87 4.33
CA MET A 139 4.08 -3.99 5.16
C MET A 139 2.97 -4.78 5.85
N SER A 140 2.73 -4.48 7.12
CA SER A 140 1.53 -4.94 7.81
C SER A 140 0.32 -4.16 7.33
N ASP A 141 -0.79 -4.86 7.09
CA ASP A 141 -2.11 -4.26 6.80
C ASP A 141 -2.08 -3.07 5.82
N ALA A 142 -1.42 -3.28 4.67
CA ALA A 142 -1.27 -2.24 3.63
C ALA A 142 -2.62 -1.80 3.03
N SER A 143 -3.65 -2.63 3.12
CA SER A 143 -5.02 -2.38 2.65
C SER A 143 -5.98 -1.93 3.75
N LEU A 144 -5.47 -1.53 4.91
CA LEU A 144 -6.22 -0.98 6.05
C LEU A 144 -7.45 -1.79 6.46
N LYS A 145 -7.25 -3.07 6.68
CA LYS A 145 -8.30 -3.97 7.18
C LYS A 145 -8.69 -3.66 8.63
N ASP A 146 -7.71 -3.42 9.50
CA ASP A 146 -7.92 -3.11 10.92
C ASP A 146 -6.87 -2.15 11.53
N GLY A 147 -5.85 -1.73 10.77
CA GLY A 147 -4.76 -0.85 11.16
C GLY A 147 -3.71 -1.52 12.06
N GLU A 148 -3.63 -2.86 12.07
CA GLU A 148 -2.62 -3.56 12.85
C GLU A 148 -1.22 -3.38 12.22
N GLY A 149 -0.19 -3.25 13.08
CA GLY A 149 1.18 -3.00 12.63
C GLY A 149 1.52 -1.54 12.34
N TRP A 150 0.53 -0.64 12.32
CA TRP A 150 0.75 0.80 12.18
C TRP A 150 0.90 1.50 13.54
N SER A 151 1.71 2.57 13.59
CA SER A 151 2.05 3.28 14.84
C SER A 151 0.86 3.95 15.52
N THR A 152 -0.18 4.30 14.78
CA THR A 152 -1.38 5.01 15.24
C THR A 152 -2.62 4.36 14.63
N LYS A 153 -3.72 4.32 15.38
CA LYS A 153 -4.99 3.78 14.86
C LYS A 153 -5.86 4.89 14.28
N PRO A 154 -6.12 4.90 12.96
CA PRO A 154 -7.14 5.73 12.35
C PRO A 154 -8.55 5.18 12.68
N ALA A 155 -9.59 5.97 12.43
CA ALA A 155 -10.92 5.38 12.26
C ALA A 155 -10.93 4.61 10.94
N ILE A 156 -11.41 3.36 10.92
CA ILE A 156 -11.43 2.52 9.71
C ILE A 156 -12.87 2.15 9.37
N SER A 157 -13.26 2.42 8.11
CA SER A 157 -14.53 2.00 7.54
C SER A 157 -14.40 1.93 6.02
N PHE A 158 -15.08 0.99 5.36
CA PHE A 158 -15.00 0.77 3.92
C PHE A 158 -13.55 0.60 3.41
N SER A 159 -12.71 -0.07 4.19
CA SER A 159 -11.26 -0.23 3.96
C SER A 159 -10.49 1.09 3.85
N CYS A 160 -11.03 2.21 4.29
CA CYS A 160 -10.34 3.49 4.34
C CYS A 160 -9.97 3.86 5.77
N GLY A 161 -8.80 4.47 5.95
CA GLY A 161 -8.40 5.13 7.19
C GLY A 161 -8.79 6.60 7.19
N GLU A 162 -9.16 7.12 8.35
CA GLU A 162 -9.60 8.50 8.53
C GLU A 162 -8.90 9.18 9.71
N PHE A 163 -8.42 10.41 9.49
CA PHE A 163 -8.13 11.37 10.54
C PHE A 163 -8.93 12.65 10.30
N PHE A 164 -9.79 12.99 11.26
CA PHE A 164 -10.58 14.22 11.22
C PHE A 164 -10.17 15.14 12.37
N GLU A 165 -9.75 16.36 12.05
CA GLU A 165 -9.28 17.37 13.02
C GLU A 165 -8.23 16.85 14.00
N LYS A 166 -7.30 16.03 13.51
CA LYS A 166 -6.21 15.44 14.31
C LYS A 166 -4.86 15.58 13.62
N ALA A 167 -3.85 15.95 14.40
CA ALA A 167 -2.46 15.71 14.03
C ALA A 167 -2.15 14.22 14.17
N PHE A 168 -1.29 13.69 13.30
CA PHE A 168 -0.93 12.28 13.30
C PHE A 168 0.44 12.06 12.63
N ASP A 169 1.07 10.97 13.02
CA ASP A 169 2.17 10.32 12.31
C ASP A 169 1.83 8.83 12.21
N PHE A 170 1.21 8.46 11.10
CA PHE A 170 0.74 7.11 10.80
C PHE A 170 1.80 6.40 9.99
N ASN A 171 2.51 5.44 10.59
CA ASN A 171 3.71 4.86 9.98
C ASN A 171 3.99 3.43 10.43
N GLN A 172 4.86 2.77 9.65
CA GLN A 172 5.54 1.53 10.00
C GLN A 172 7.04 1.71 9.79
N THR A 173 7.84 0.88 10.47
CA THR A 173 9.28 0.76 10.21
C THR A 173 9.56 -0.60 9.60
N LEU A 174 10.06 -0.60 8.38
CA LEU A 174 10.54 -1.77 7.67
C LEU A 174 12.01 -1.98 8.00
N THR A 175 12.45 -3.23 8.06
CA THR A 175 13.83 -3.59 8.46
C THR A 175 14.42 -4.61 7.50
N ALA A 176 15.73 -4.78 7.53
CA ALA A 176 16.46 -5.72 6.70
C ALA A 176 16.24 -5.48 5.19
N LEU A 177 16.13 -4.21 4.80
CA LEU A 177 15.93 -3.82 3.40
C LEU A 177 17.27 -3.79 2.66
N PRO A 178 17.37 -4.33 1.42
CA PRO A 178 18.57 -4.18 0.59
C PRO A 178 18.80 -2.72 0.17
N ALA A 179 20.04 -2.40 -0.18
CA ALA A 179 20.38 -1.14 -0.83
C ALA A 179 19.64 -1.01 -2.17
N GLY A 180 19.21 0.21 -2.51
CA GLY A 180 18.52 0.46 -3.77
C GLY A 180 17.41 1.49 -3.68
N THR A 181 16.66 1.64 -4.76
CA THR A 181 15.59 2.63 -4.88
C THR A 181 14.23 2.03 -4.59
N TYR A 182 13.46 2.75 -3.79
CA TYR A 182 12.13 2.37 -3.33
C TYR A 182 11.11 3.42 -3.74
N GLN A 183 9.89 2.99 -4.01
CA GLN A 183 8.74 3.88 -4.13
C GLN A 183 7.65 3.43 -3.17
N PHE A 184 7.30 4.29 -2.23
CA PHE A 184 6.15 4.11 -1.36
C PHE A 184 4.97 4.90 -1.92
N LYS A 185 3.82 4.25 -2.06
CA LYS A 185 2.60 4.82 -2.63
C LYS A 185 1.42 4.59 -1.70
N GLY A 186 0.40 5.43 -1.86
CA GLY A 186 -0.89 5.26 -1.20
C GLY A 186 -1.94 6.15 -1.84
N GLN A 187 -3.18 5.70 -1.84
CA GLN A 187 -4.29 6.54 -2.23
C GLN A 187 -4.68 7.41 -1.03
N ALA A 188 -4.67 8.71 -1.22
CA ALA A 188 -4.96 9.65 -0.14
C ALA A 188 -5.36 11.03 -0.66
N PHE A 189 -6.19 11.70 0.10
CA PHE A 189 -6.45 13.13 -0.08
C PHE A 189 -6.65 13.82 1.26
N GLN A 190 -6.41 15.12 1.28
CA GLN A 190 -6.83 15.98 2.38
C GLN A 190 -7.84 17.01 1.90
N ARG A 191 -8.86 17.23 2.72
CA ARG A 191 -9.77 18.40 2.63
C ARG A 191 -9.36 19.39 3.72
N PRO A 192 -8.59 20.45 3.39
CA PRO A 192 -8.10 21.41 4.37
C PRO A 192 -9.12 22.52 4.66
N GLY A 193 -10.31 22.18 5.17
CA GLY A 193 -11.37 23.12 5.50
C GLY A 193 -12.76 22.73 4.95
N ASN A 194 -13.62 23.72 4.74
CA ASN A 194 -14.94 23.49 4.16
C ASN A 194 -14.85 23.19 2.67
N THR A 195 -15.59 22.20 2.19
CA THR A 195 -15.46 21.63 0.84
C THR A 195 -15.54 22.66 -0.29
N GLU A 196 -16.53 23.57 -0.27
CA GLU A 196 -16.69 24.58 -1.32
C GLU A 196 -15.58 25.63 -1.29
N ASP A 197 -15.11 26.04 -0.09
CA ASP A 197 -14.02 26.99 0.06
C ASP A 197 -12.68 26.37 -0.39
N VAL A 198 -12.45 25.10 -0.06
CA VAL A 198 -11.29 24.33 -0.52
C VAL A 198 -11.27 24.23 -2.04
N TYR A 199 -12.42 23.91 -2.67
CA TYR A 199 -12.52 23.82 -4.12
C TYR A 199 -12.23 25.17 -4.80
N LYS A 200 -12.78 26.28 -4.28
CA LYS A 200 -12.52 27.63 -4.79
C LYS A 200 -11.04 28.01 -4.64
N ALA A 201 -10.44 27.77 -3.48
CA ALA A 201 -9.05 28.07 -3.23
C ALA A 201 -8.15 27.26 -4.19
N PHE A 202 -8.40 25.96 -4.33
CA PHE A 202 -7.65 25.07 -5.19
C PHE A 202 -7.72 25.49 -6.67
N THR A 203 -8.92 25.83 -7.17
CA THR A 203 -9.09 26.31 -8.55
C THR A 203 -8.49 27.69 -8.80
N ALA A 204 -8.25 28.46 -7.73
CA ALA A 204 -7.50 29.72 -7.76
C ALA A 204 -5.98 29.51 -7.61
N GLY A 205 -5.48 28.27 -7.60
CA GLY A 205 -4.07 27.94 -7.46
C GLY A 205 -3.54 27.94 -6.01
N GLN A 206 -4.43 27.92 -5.02
CA GLN A 206 -4.06 27.84 -3.61
C GLN A 206 -4.28 26.42 -3.08
N ASP A 207 -3.19 25.74 -2.73
CA ASP A 207 -3.25 24.42 -2.14
C ASP A 207 -2.80 24.47 -0.68
N ASN A 208 -3.75 24.30 0.23
CA ASN A 208 -3.55 24.39 1.67
C ASN A 208 -3.34 22.99 2.33
N VAL A 209 -3.08 21.95 1.54
CA VAL A 209 -2.76 20.62 2.05
C VAL A 209 -1.48 20.68 2.87
N ASN A 210 -1.50 20.08 4.05
CA ASN A 210 -0.37 19.99 4.96
C ASN A 210 -0.06 18.55 5.43
N VAL A 211 -0.65 17.56 4.76
CA VAL A 211 -0.30 16.15 4.95
C VAL A 211 0.77 15.78 3.93
N VAL A 212 1.77 15.06 4.40
CA VAL A 212 2.79 14.45 3.54
C VAL A 212 2.73 12.93 3.62
N ILE A 213 3.03 12.27 2.49
CA ILE A 213 3.42 10.86 2.40
C ILE A 213 4.94 10.81 2.41
N TYR A 214 5.55 9.88 3.13
CA TYR A 214 7.00 9.85 3.26
C TYR A 214 7.57 8.42 3.31
N ALA A 215 8.84 8.31 2.89
CA ALA A 215 9.65 7.10 2.98
C ALA A 215 11.10 7.49 3.30
N GLY A 216 11.62 7.02 4.44
CA GLY A 216 12.91 7.50 4.94
C GLY A 216 12.90 9.01 5.17
N ASP A 217 13.84 9.71 4.55
CA ASP A 217 13.99 11.18 4.63
C ASP A 217 13.22 11.91 3.52
N GLU A 218 12.69 11.19 2.54
CA GLU A 218 11.96 11.77 1.42
C GLU A 218 10.48 11.91 1.71
N GLU A 219 9.89 13.04 1.28
CA GLU A 219 8.46 13.32 1.47
C GLU A 219 7.83 14.06 0.29
N ALA A 220 6.53 13.88 0.13
CA ALA A 220 5.72 14.59 -0.85
C ALA A 220 4.36 14.95 -0.25
N LYS A 221 3.83 16.13 -0.60
CA LYS A 221 2.44 16.46 -0.25
C LYS A 221 1.47 15.50 -0.92
N ILE A 222 0.43 15.08 -0.19
CA ILE A 222 -0.68 14.34 -0.78
C ILE A 222 -1.59 15.26 -1.57
N GLN A 223 -2.49 14.68 -2.34
CA GLN A 223 -3.43 15.45 -3.15
C GLN A 223 -4.49 16.16 -2.30
N ASN A 224 -4.91 17.33 -2.79
CA ASN A 224 -6.10 18.00 -2.31
C ASN A 224 -7.36 17.26 -2.78
N ILE A 225 -8.41 17.22 -1.97
CA ILE A 225 -9.70 16.62 -2.34
C ILE A 225 -10.27 17.20 -3.67
N ALA A 226 -9.93 18.43 -4.00
CA ALA A 226 -10.37 19.09 -5.23
C ALA A 226 -9.59 18.63 -6.48
N ALA A 227 -8.43 18.00 -6.33
CA ALA A 227 -7.56 17.62 -7.45
C ALA A 227 -8.23 16.64 -8.41
N GLU A 228 -8.99 15.69 -7.86
CA GLU A 228 -9.68 14.64 -8.62
C GLU A 228 -11.22 14.83 -8.60
N ALA A 229 -11.67 16.07 -8.52
CA ALA A 229 -13.11 16.39 -8.53
C ALA A 229 -13.78 15.92 -9.83
N GLN A 230 -14.78 15.04 -9.73
CA GLN A 230 -15.38 14.31 -10.84
C GLN A 230 -16.53 15.08 -11.51
N THR A 231 -16.77 14.82 -12.78
CA THR A 231 -17.91 15.39 -13.54
C THR A 231 -19.23 14.70 -13.23
N LYS A 232 -19.16 13.46 -12.73
CA LYS A 232 -20.31 12.62 -12.37
C LYS A 232 -20.04 12.00 -11.01
N LYS A 233 -21.09 11.71 -10.28
CA LYS A 233 -21.00 10.96 -9.03
C LYS A 233 -20.48 9.54 -9.27
N LEU A 234 -19.59 9.09 -8.41
CA LEU A 234 -19.07 7.71 -8.40
C LEU A 234 -19.84 6.82 -7.41
N GLY A 235 -20.38 7.40 -6.34
CA GLY A 235 -21.18 6.68 -5.35
C GLY A 235 -21.00 7.18 -3.92
N GLY A 236 -21.85 6.71 -3.02
CA GLY A 236 -21.86 7.14 -1.63
C GLY A 236 -22.35 8.57 -1.44
N SER A 237 -21.92 9.21 -0.37
CA SER A 237 -22.23 10.62 -0.11
C SER A 237 -21.14 11.50 -0.72
N GLU A 238 -21.51 12.32 -1.69
CA GLU A 238 -20.62 13.23 -2.40
C GLU A 238 -21.15 14.66 -2.32
N THR A 239 -20.25 15.62 -2.19
CA THR A 239 -20.59 17.06 -2.22
C THR A 239 -20.40 17.59 -3.63
N ALA A 240 -21.39 18.32 -4.12
CA ALA A 240 -21.28 19.12 -5.33
C ALA A 240 -20.48 20.39 -5.02
N VAL A 241 -19.51 20.72 -5.88
CA VAL A 241 -18.65 21.90 -5.77
C VAL A 241 -18.57 22.63 -7.11
N GLY A 242 -18.37 23.93 -7.06
CA GLY A 242 -18.41 24.78 -8.24
C GLY A 242 -19.82 24.86 -8.84
N SER A 243 -20.04 25.84 -9.69
CA SER A 243 -21.39 26.10 -10.26
C SER A 243 -21.43 25.99 -11.78
N ASN A 244 -20.28 26.09 -12.45
CA ASN A 244 -20.22 26.00 -13.92
C ASN A 244 -18.78 25.69 -14.39
N PRO A 245 -18.42 24.43 -14.63
CA PRO A 245 -19.24 23.24 -14.42
C PRO A 245 -19.29 22.81 -12.95
N THR A 246 -20.36 22.16 -12.53
CA THR A 246 -20.44 21.47 -11.23
C THR A 246 -19.55 20.25 -11.25
N ARG A 247 -18.84 20.02 -10.13
CA ARG A 247 -18.02 18.86 -9.87
C ARG A 247 -18.48 18.14 -8.58
N TYR A 248 -17.98 16.96 -8.36
CA TYR A 248 -18.31 16.14 -7.19
C TYR A 248 -17.02 15.67 -6.52
N VAL A 249 -16.99 15.72 -5.20
CA VAL A 249 -15.91 15.21 -4.35
C VAL A 249 -16.48 14.33 -3.25
N PRO A 250 -15.70 13.40 -2.67
CA PRO A 250 -16.15 12.57 -1.56
C PRO A 250 -16.57 13.40 -0.35
N ASN A 251 -17.60 12.94 0.39
CA ASN A 251 -18.03 13.59 1.64
C ASN A 251 -18.14 12.61 2.81
N ASN A 252 -17.77 11.37 2.62
CA ASN A 252 -17.62 10.36 3.64
C ASN A 252 -16.66 9.25 3.17
N MET A 253 -16.27 8.35 4.08
CA MET A 253 -15.35 7.26 3.77
C MET A 253 -15.90 6.31 2.70
N GLN A 254 -17.21 6.06 2.66
CA GLN A 254 -17.82 5.24 1.60
C GLN A 254 -17.64 5.88 0.22
N ALA A 255 -17.88 7.18 0.08
CA ALA A 255 -17.61 7.87 -1.18
C ALA A 255 -16.12 7.83 -1.53
N ALA A 256 -15.23 8.04 -0.55
CA ALA A 256 -13.79 7.94 -0.77
C ALA A 256 -13.38 6.56 -1.32
N SER A 257 -13.95 5.46 -0.80
CA SER A 257 -13.65 4.11 -1.30
C SER A 257 -14.03 3.92 -2.78
N PHE A 258 -15.09 4.56 -3.28
CA PHE A 258 -15.42 4.54 -4.71
C PHE A 258 -14.41 5.32 -5.56
N TYR A 259 -13.87 6.43 -5.04
CA TYR A 259 -12.82 7.19 -5.72
C TYR A 259 -11.51 6.40 -5.75
N PHE A 260 -11.15 5.73 -4.67
CA PHE A 260 -9.97 4.86 -4.62
C PHE A 260 -10.13 3.64 -5.53
N ALA A 261 -11.30 3.02 -5.59
CA ALA A 261 -11.59 1.95 -6.55
C ALA A 261 -11.54 2.42 -8.01
N ALA A 262 -11.72 3.70 -8.28
CA ALA A 262 -11.53 4.33 -9.59
C ALA A 262 -10.07 4.79 -9.81
N GLU A 263 -9.11 4.34 -9.00
CA GLU A 263 -7.67 4.64 -9.08
C GLU A 263 -7.34 6.15 -8.95
N LEU A 264 -8.19 6.91 -8.27
CA LEU A 264 -7.99 8.34 -8.04
C LEU A 264 -7.20 8.59 -6.74
N TYR A 265 -6.63 9.79 -6.61
CA TYR A 265 -5.84 10.24 -5.46
C TYR A 265 -4.59 9.38 -5.18
N ASP A 266 -3.94 8.85 -6.22
CA ASP A 266 -2.70 8.11 -6.08
C ASP A 266 -1.54 9.08 -5.78
N ASN A 267 -0.86 8.85 -4.66
CA ASN A 267 0.30 9.62 -4.21
C ASN A 267 1.50 8.70 -4.07
N GLY A 268 2.69 9.27 -4.09
CA GLY A 268 3.89 8.47 -3.89
C GLY A 268 5.13 9.32 -3.67
N VAL A 269 6.12 8.68 -3.08
CA VAL A 269 7.45 9.23 -2.83
C VAL A 269 8.48 8.18 -3.21
N VAL A 270 9.59 8.62 -3.78
CA VAL A 270 10.73 7.77 -4.16
C VAL A 270 11.89 8.11 -3.25
N THR A 271 12.52 7.10 -2.69
CA THR A 271 13.70 7.22 -1.82
C THR A 271 14.76 6.20 -2.19
N GLN A 272 15.98 6.39 -1.76
CA GLN A 272 17.10 5.48 -1.97
C GLN A 272 17.72 5.10 -0.62
N LEU A 273 18.04 3.82 -0.47
CA LEU A 273 18.84 3.29 0.62
C LEU A 273 20.21 2.94 0.07
N ASP A 274 21.27 3.44 0.71
CA ASP A 274 22.65 3.29 0.25
C ASP A 274 23.33 2.01 0.78
N GLU A 275 22.78 1.41 1.81
CA GLU A 275 23.35 0.25 2.51
C GLU A 275 22.33 -0.87 2.65
N ASP A 276 22.82 -2.13 2.58
CA ASP A 276 22.02 -3.32 2.89
C ASP A 276 21.68 -3.38 4.39
N ASP A 277 20.71 -4.23 4.73
CA ASP A 277 20.17 -4.39 6.09
C ASP A 277 19.65 -3.07 6.70
N SER A 278 19.22 -2.17 5.84
CA SER A 278 18.72 -0.84 6.23
C SER A 278 17.34 -0.91 6.87
N LYS A 279 17.01 0.20 7.57
CA LYS A 279 15.66 0.44 8.09
C LYS A 279 15.06 1.63 7.38
N MET A 280 13.79 1.52 7.05
CA MET A 280 13.05 2.61 6.43
C MET A 280 11.71 2.81 7.12
N LYS A 281 11.43 4.03 7.54
CA LYS A 281 10.12 4.41 8.06
C LYS A 281 9.27 4.90 6.89
N VAL A 282 8.09 4.31 6.70
CA VAL A 282 7.13 4.71 5.66
C VAL A 282 5.82 5.13 6.30
N GLY A 283 5.16 6.13 5.73
CA GLY A 283 3.90 6.57 6.32
C GLY A 283 3.37 7.88 5.79
N MET A 284 2.43 8.43 6.55
CA MET A 284 1.84 9.75 6.32
C MET A 284 1.81 10.54 7.63
N ARG A 285 2.04 11.85 7.56
CA ARG A 285 1.96 12.70 8.74
C ARG A 285 1.28 14.04 8.47
N CYS A 286 0.64 14.56 9.52
CA CYS A 286 0.09 15.89 9.60
C CYS A 286 0.47 16.47 10.96
N GLU A 287 1.34 17.47 10.98
CA GLU A 287 1.84 18.06 12.23
C GLU A 287 0.88 19.13 12.76
N GLU A 288 0.28 19.91 11.86
CA GLU A 288 -0.62 20.99 12.22
C GLU A 288 -2.04 20.69 11.73
N VAL A 289 -3.00 20.86 12.61
CA VAL A 289 -4.41 20.63 12.30
C VAL A 289 -5.24 21.86 12.58
N GLN A 290 -6.22 22.11 11.74
CA GLN A 290 -7.25 23.13 11.90
C GLN A 290 -8.65 22.53 11.83
N ALA A 291 -9.65 23.30 12.24
CA ALA A 291 -11.03 22.89 12.16
C ALA A 291 -11.42 22.51 10.72
N ALA A 292 -12.23 21.47 10.59
CA ALA A 292 -12.71 20.88 9.33
C ALA A 292 -11.61 20.23 8.45
N TYR A 293 -10.36 20.05 8.94
CA TYR A 293 -9.36 19.28 8.23
C TYR A 293 -9.69 17.79 8.28
N TRP A 294 -9.71 17.16 7.10
CA TRP A 294 -10.13 15.78 6.93
C TRP A 294 -9.18 15.07 5.96
N THR A 295 -8.55 14.00 6.46
CA THR A 295 -7.63 13.16 5.68
C THR A 295 -8.18 11.76 5.58
N ILE A 296 -8.26 11.23 4.36
CA ILE A 296 -8.68 9.85 4.06
C ILE A 296 -7.57 9.19 3.23
N PHE A 297 -7.33 7.91 3.50
CA PHE A 297 -6.28 7.14 2.84
C PHE A 297 -6.59 5.65 2.83
N ASP A 298 -5.95 4.93 1.88
CA ASP A 298 -6.05 3.47 1.68
C ASP A 298 -4.95 2.99 0.72
N ASN A 299 -4.91 1.69 0.45
CA ASN A 299 -4.15 1.05 -0.61
C ASN A 299 -2.66 1.44 -0.64
N PHE A 300 -1.97 1.28 0.50
CA PHE A 300 -0.53 1.47 0.53
C PHE A 300 0.17 0.37 -0.28
N ARG A 301 1.24 0.76 -0.97
CA ARG A 301 2.05 -0.13 -1.81
C ARG A 301 3.51 0.24 -1.67
N LEU A 302 4.37 -0.76 -1.75
CA LEU A 302 5.81 -0.56 -1.72
C LEU A 302 6.44 -1.29 -2.90
N TYR A 303 7.20 -0.56 -3.69
CA TYR A 303 7.91 -1.08 -4.84
C TYR A 303 9.41 -0.91 -4.68
N TYR A 304 10.16 -1.88 -5.21
CA TYR A 304 11.61 -1.87 -5.22
C TYR A 304 12.14 -1.89 -6.66
N TYR A 305 13.11 -1.05 -6.93
CA TYR A 305 13.67 -0.81 -8.27
C TYR A 305 15.15 -1.22 -8.40
N GLY A 306 15.70 -1.95 -7.39
CA GLY A 306 17.11 -2.35 -7.41
C GLY A 306 18.03 -1.14 -7.53
N THR A 307 18.99 -1.24 -8.42
CA THR A 307 20.04 -0.22 -8.64
C THR A 307 19.61 0.94 -9.53
N MET A 308 18.34 1.01 -9.97
CA MET A 308 17.85 2.19 -10.71
C MET A 308 17.93 3.43 -9.82
N SER A 309 18.34 4.57 -10.39
CA SER A 309 18.36 5.82 -9.62
C SER A 309 16.95 6.37 -9.39
N PRO A 310 16.72 7.18 -8.33
CA PRO A 310 15.45 7.90 -8.12
C PRO A 310 15.01 8.70 -9.34
N ASP A 311 15.95 9.33 -10.06
CA ASP A 311 15.66 10.07 -11.28
C ASP A 311 15.12 9.17 -12.40
N GLN A 312 15.64 7.95 -12.57
CA GLN A 312 15.10 6.99 -13.52
C GLN A 312 13.67 6.59 -13.16
N VAL A 313 13.39 6.33 -11.88
CA VAL A 313 12.05 5.94 -11.39
C VAL A 313 11.05 7.08 -11.52
N THR A 314 11.44 8.31 -11.26
CA THR A 314 10.56 9.50 -11.35
C THR A 314 10.42 10.06 -12.77
N SER A 315 11.40 9.83 -13.65
CA SER A 315 11.45 10.39 -15.01
C SER A 315 10.49 9.75 -16.02
N ILE A 316 9.77 8.69 -15.64
CA ILE A 316 8.77 8.03 -16.51
C ILE A 316 7.77 9.03 -17.11
N ARG A 317 7.40 10.06 -16.35
CA ARG A 317 6.52 11.12 -16.87
C ARG A 317 7.14 11.96 -17.98
N GLN A 318 8.47 12.02 -18.04
CA GLN A 318 9.22 12.82 -19.02
C GLN A 318 9.64 11.98 -20.24
N THR A 319 10.07 10.73 -20.03
CA THR A 319 10.54 9.85 -21.11
C THR A 319 9.40 9.40 -22.04
N VAL A 320 8.18 9.24 -21.52
CA VAL A 320 7.01 8.96 -22.36
C VAL A 320 6.67 10.16 -23.25
N ALA A 321 6.87 11.38 -22.76
CA ALA A 321 6.72 12.60 -23.56
C ALA A 321 7.85 12.76 -24.61
N ASP A 322 9.10 12.44 -24.24
CA ASP A 322 10.29 12.63 -25.10
C ASP A 322 10.45 11.49 -26.13
N LYS A 323 10.17 10.24 -25.77
CA LYS A 323 10.09 9.12 -26.73
C LYS A 323 8.94 9.28 -27.72
N ALA A 324 7.84 9.85 -27.27
CA ALA A 324 6.72 10.21 -28.12
C ALA A 324 7.10 11.22 -29.20
N GLN A 325 8.21 11.93 -29.03
CA GLN A 325 8.73 12.91 -30.00
C GLN A 325 9.72 12.32 -31.03
N LEU A 326 10.33 11.17 -30.73
CA LEU A 326 11.38 10.54 -31.59
C LEU A 326 10.90 9.35 -32.46
N ASP A 327 9.94 8.54 -31.94
CA ASP A 327 9.23 7.47 -32.69
C ASP A 327 7.71 7.55 -32.46
N GLY A 328 7.24 8.72 -32.14
CA GLY A 328 6.14 9.02 -31.31
C GLY A 328 4.75 8.73 -31.85
N PRO A 329 3.74 8.97 -31.00
CA PRO A 329 2.34 8.79 -31.33
C PRO A 329 1.90 9.60 -32.55
N PHE A 330 2.72 10.56 -32.98
CA PHE A 330 2.55 11.41 -34.16
C PHE A 330 3.55 11.13 -35.30
N ALA A 331 4.20 9.96 -35.30
CA ALA A 331 5.02 9.52 -36.43
C ALA A 331 4.22 9.51 -37.75
N THR A 332 2.91 9.34 -37.64
CA THR A 332 1.90 9.62 -38.68
C THR A 332 0.76 10.42 -38.03
N PRO A 333 0.02 11.23 -38.79
CA PRO A 333 -1.14 11.93 -38.26
C PRO A 333 -2.08 10.93 -37.57
N ALA A 334 -2.48 11.22 -36.33
CA ALA A 334 -3.20 10.31 -35.47
C ALA A 334 -4.42 10.97 -34.81
N ASP A 335 -5.42 10.17 -34.50
CA ASP A 335 -6.56 10.65 -33.71
C ASP A 335 -6.21 10.75 -32.23
N VAL A 336 -6.62 11.85 -31.60
CA VAL A 336 -6.38 12.14 -30.18
C VAL A 336 -7.67 11.90 -29.41
N TYR A 337 -7.59 11.13 -28.33
CA TYR A 337 -8.71 10.82 -27.47
C TYR A 337 -8.47 11.34 -26.06
N SER A 338 -9.53 11.76 -25.36
CA SER A 338 -9.50 11.99 -23.93
C SER A 338 -9.38 10.65 -23.18
N LEU A 339 -9.05 10.68 -21.87
CA LEU A 339 -9.07 9.48 -21.02
C LEU A 339 -10.45 8.77 -21.00
N SER A 340 -11.54 9.49 -21.25
CA SER A 340 -12.89 8.94 -21.36
C SER A 340 -13.20 8.32 -22.73
N GLY A 341 -12.19 8.18 -23.63
CA GLY A 341 -12.35 7.62 -24.96
C GLY A 341 -13.04 8.54 -25.98
N ILE A 342 -13.25 9.81 -25.65
CA ILE A 342 -13.86 10.76 -26.59
C ILE A 342 -12.76 11.29 -27.53
N ARG A 343 -12.97 11.17 -28.85
CA ARG A 343 -12.06 11.76 -29.83
C ARG A 343 -12.14 13.28 -29.78
N VAL A 344 -11.05 13.95 -29.38
CA VAL A 344 -10.94 15.40 -29.22
C VAL A 344 -10.27 16.09 -30.39
N ARG A 345 -9.50 15.34 -31.19
CA ARG A 345 -8.88 15.83 -32.44
C ARG A 345 -8.67 14.67 -33.41
N GLN A 346 -8.83 14.93 -34.69
CA GLN A 346 -8.63 13.95 -35.75
C GLN A 346 -7.37 14.31 -36.55
N GLN A 347 -6.60 13.28 -36.97
CA GLN A 347 -5.42 13.43 -37.81
C GLN A 347 -4.42 14.48 -37.28
N ALA A 348 -4.24 14.53 -35.98
CA ALA A 348 -3.34 15.47 -35.33
C ALA A 348 -1.88 15.06 -35.56
N THR A 349 -1.02 16.05 -35.64
CA THR A 349 0.47 15.89 -35.68
C THR A 349 1.12 16.40 -34.39
N SER A 350 0.34 16.99 -33.48
CA SER A 350 0.76 17.43 -32.14
C SER A 350 -0.45 17.60 -31.21
N LEU A 351 -0.18 17.82 -29.93
CA LEU A 351 -1.19 18.20 -28.94
C LEU A 351 -1.34 19.73 -28.77
N ASP A 352 -0.62 20.52 -29.57
CA ASP A 352 -0.62 21.99 -29.42
C ASP A 352 -2.03 22.56 -29.53
N GLY A 353 -2.38 23.48 -28.59
CA GLY A 353 -3.69 24.11 -28.54
C GLY A 353 -4.81 23.24 -27.97
N LEU A 354 -4.51 22.04 -27.46
CA LEU A 354 -5.46 21.32 -26.62
C LEU A 354 -5.39 21.85 -25.18
N PRO A 355 -6.53 21.86 -24.45
CA PRO A 355 -6.55 22.20 -23.03
C PRO A 355 -5.60 21.32 -22.22
N GLN A 356 -5.17 21.80 -21.05
CA GLN A 356 -4.45 20.97 -20.09
C GLN A 356 -5.25 19.71 -19.79
N GLY A 357 -4.56 18.56 -19.86
CA GLY A 357 -5.24 17.30 -19.68
C GLY A 357 -4.39 16.11 -20.12
N ILE A 358 -4.98 14.93 -19.95
CA ILE A 358 -4.38 13.66 -20.37
C ILE A 358 -5.10 13.17 -21.63
N TYR A 359 -4.32 12.80 -22.63
CA TYR A 359 -4.80 12.36 -23.94
C TYR A 359 -4.21 11.02 -24.34
N ILE A 360 -4.94 10.25 -25.11
CA ILE A 360 -4.49 8.98 -25.71
C ILE A 360 -4.30 9.19 -27.20
N VAL A 361 -3.12 8.86 -27.70
CA VAL A 361 -2.77 8.94 -29.13
C VAL A 361 -2.02 7.67 -29.52
N ASN A 362 -2.56 6.87 -30.42
CA ASN A 362 -1.98 5.60 -30.85
C ASN A 362 -1.55 4.68 -29.68
N GLY A 363 -2.35 4.64 -28.59
CA GLY A 363 -2.06 3.85 -27.40
C GLY A 363 -1.10 4.53 -26.40
N TYR A 364 -0.55 5.67 -26.73
CA TYR A 364 0.31 6.46 -25.84
C TYR A 364 -0.50 7.41 -24.98
N LYS A 365 -0.21 7.49 -23.69
CA LYS A 365 -0.79 8.45 -22.74
C LYS A 365 0.08 9.71 -22.71
N LEU A 366 -0.45 10.84 -23.13
CA LEU A 366 0.26 12.12 -23.24
C LEU A 366 -0.37 13.18 -22.35
N VAL A 367 0.43 14.03 -21.74
CA VAL A 367 -0.01 15.13 -20.86
C VAL A 367 0.22 16.46 -21.52
N VAL A 368 -0.84 17.27 -21.67
CA VAL A 368 -0.76 18.70 -22.02
C VAL A 368 -0.78 19.48 -20.70
N ARG A 369 0.26 20.27 -20.45
CA ARG A 369 0.41 21.12 -19.26
C ARG A 369 -0.05 22.56 -19.55
#